data_98a8502eef05b6eb445b782d918b115d
#
_entry.id   98a8502eef05b6eb445b782d918b115d
#
_cell.length_a   1.000
_cell.length_b   1.000
_cell.length_c   1.000
_cell.angle_alpha   90.00
_cell.angle_beta   90.00
_cell.angle_gamma   90.00
#
_symmetry.space_group_name_H-M   'P 1'
#
loop_
_entity.id
_entity.type
_entity.pdbx_description
1 polymer ?
#
loop_
_entity_poly.entity_id
_entity_poly.type
_entity_poly.pdbx_seq_one_letter_code
_entity_poly.pdbx_strand_id
1 'polypeptide(L)'
;GVVFTGDQGGQLYIRGGSPIQNKVMMDGMTIYSPFHSIGLFSVFDTDIIRNTEVYTGGFSAEYGGRISSIMDIKTRDGNKKNIEGKLSANTFGSKLLMEGPLSKTGKSSFVFSGKTSYLNKSSELFYKHPILSFDEKGLPYSYTDLYGKFSFHGGNGSKLNIFGFNFTDQVNYQYISDLQWDSKGIGSQFIL
;
A
#
# COMPACT_ATOMS: atom_id res chain seq x y z
N GLY A 1 1.73 2.07 23.76
CA GLY A 1 1.20 0.93 23.02
C GLY A 1 0.57 1.34 21.71
N VAL A 2 0.49 0.42 20.78
CA VAL A 2 -0.23 0.54 19.53
C VAL A 2 -1.49 -0.31 19.64
N VAL A 3 -2.64 0.27 19.38
CA VAL A 3 -3.92 -0.44 19.33
C VAL A 3 -4.43 -0.38 17.90
N PHE A 4 -4.77 -1.53 17.37
CA PHE A 4 -5.41 -1.69 16.08
C PHE A 4 -6.87 -2.11 16.31
N THR A 5 -7.80 -1.34 15.79
CA THR A 5 -9.22 -1.68 15.86
C THR A 5 -9.71 -2.01 14.45
N GLY A 6 -10.11 -3.27 14.24
CA GLY A 6 -10.58 -3.76 12.95
C GLY A 6 -12.05 -3.53 12.63
N ASP A 7 -12.85 -3.13 13.62
CA ASP A 7 -14.32 -3.15 13.48
C ASP A 7 -14.92 -1.97 12.69
N GLN A 8 -14.11 -0.96 12.36
CA GLN A 8 -14.57 0.23 11.62
C GLN A 8 -13.55 0.75 10.58
N GLY A 9 -12.86 -0.16 9.92
CA GLY A 9 -11.78 0.18 9.02
C GLY A 9 -10.45 0.31 9.76
N GLY A 10 -9.38 -0.26 9.21
CA GLY A 10 -8.07 -0.36 9.82
C GLY A 10 -7.52 0.97 10.31
N GLN A 11 -7.80 1.28 11.55
CA GLN A 11 -7.39 2.52 12.20
C GLN A 11 -6.29 2.23 13.21
N LEU A 12 -5.22 3.02 13.12
CA LEU A 12 -4.09 2.93 14.03
C LEU A 12 -4.25 3.95 15.15
N TYR A 13 -4.41 3.47 16.38
CA TYR A 13 -4.38 4.28 17.60
C TYR A 13 -3.02 4.09 18.26
N ILE A 14 -2.22 5.13 18.29
CA ILE A 14 -0.86 5.08 18.84
C ILE A 14 -0.79 6.02 20.02
N ARG A 15 -0.43 5.50 21.20
CA ARG A 15 -0.33 6.23 22.48
C ARG A 15 -1.56 7.07 22.81
N GLY A 16 -2.76 6.56 22.51
CA GLY A 16 -4.02 7.27 22.77
C GLY A 16 -4.34 8.37 21.76
N GLY A 17 -3.50 8.59 20.76
CA GLY A 17 -3.78 9.51 19.66
C GLY A 17 -4.80 8.93 18.68
N SER A 18 -5.65 9.79 18.11
CA SER A 18 -6.61 9.40 17.09
C SER A 18 -5.90 9.07 15.76
N PRO A 19 -6.51 8.28 14.87
CA PRO A 19 -5.91 7.88 13.58
C PRO A 19 -5.44 9.06 12.73
N ILE A 20 -6.17 10.18 12.73
CA ILE A 20 -5.82 11.38 11.98
C ILE A 20 -4.57 12.10 12.52
N GLN A 21 -4.13 11.77 13.73
CA GLN A 21 -2.92 12.33 14.34
C GLN A 21 -1.66 11.56 13.98
N ASN A 22 -1.81 10.42 13.31
CA ASN A 22 -0.70 9.61 12.80
C ASN A 22 -0.38 10.03 11.36
N LYS A 23 0.90 9.97 11.00
CA LYS A 23 1.37 10.16 9.63
C LYS A 23 1.92 8.85 9.11
N VAL A 24 1.40 8.37 7.99
CA VAL A 24 1.94 7.23 7.29
C VAL A 24 2.61 7.72 6.02
N MET A 25 3.84 7.31 5.82
CA MET A 25 4.65 7.71 4.67
C MET A 25 5.16 6.47 3.95
N MET A 26 5.28 6.56 2.63
CA MET A 26 5.94 5.57 1.79
C MET A 26 6.94 6.28 0.86
N ASP A 27 8.21 5.93 0.98
CA ASP A 27 9.32 6.57 0.26
C ASP A 27 9.31 8.12 0.35
N GLY A 28 8.92 8.66 1.52
CA GLY A 28 8.83 10.11 1.77
C GLY A 28 7.51 10.77 1.38
N MET A 29 6.60 10.07 0.70
CA MET A 29 5.26 10.59 0.37
C MET A 29 4.24 10.21 1.44
N THR A 30 3.39 11.15 1.83
CA THR A 30 2.29 10.90 2.77
C THR A 30 1.19 10.07 2.11
N ILE A 31 0.82 8.97 2.77
CA ILE A 31 -0.31 8.13 2.39
C ILE A 31 -1.48 8.47 3.33
N TYR A 32 -2.52 9.12 2.81
CA TYR A 32 -3.65 9.59 3.60
C TYR A 32 -4.60 8.47 4.01
N SER A 33 -4.78 7.45 3.16
CA SER A 33 -5.61 6.28 3.42
C SER A 33 -4.76 5.01 3.34
N PRO A 34 -4.10 4.58 4.45
CA PRO A 34 -3.20 3.43 4.44
C PRO A 34 -3.94 2.08 4.41
N PHE A 35 -5.26 2.10 4.57
CA PHE A 35 -6.12 0.92 4.53
C PHE A 35 -7.29 1.16 3.59
N HIS A 36 -7.75 0.08 2.98
CA HIS A 36 -8.98 0.08 2.19
C HIS A 36 -10.21 0.24 3.07
N SER A 37 -11.34 0.60 2.47
CA SER A 37 -12.59 1.01 3.14
C SER A 37 -13.06 0.08 4.24
N ILE A 38 -12.86 -1.23 4.10
CA ILE A 38 -13.23 -2.21 5.13
C ILE A 38 -12.16 -2.39 6.22
N GLY A 39 -11.02 -1.72 6.10
CA GLY A 39 -9.92 -1.81 7.05
C GLY A 39 -9.23 -3.17 7.19
N LEU A 40 -9.66 -4.17 6.44
CA LEU A 40 -9.08 -5.51 6.47
C LEU A 40 -7.82 -5.63 5.62
N PHE A 41 -7.67 -4.76 4.62
CA PHE A 41 -6.56 -4.80 3.68
C PHE A 41 -5.82 -3.47 3.69
N SER A 42 -4.51 -3.56 3.75
CA SER A 42 -3.62 -2.42 3.65
C SER A 42 -3.30 -2.14 2.18
N VAL A 43 -3.10 -0.88 1.83
CA VAL A 43 -2.61 -0.47 0.49
C VAL A 43 -1.18 -0.94 0.23
N PHE A 44 -0.42 -1.25 1.28
CA PHE A 44 0.99 -1.65 1.16
C PHE A 44 1.14 -3.11 0.74
N ASP A 45 2.10 -3.37 -0.15
CA ASP A 45 2.55 -4.72 -0.47
C ASP A 45 3.81 -5.04 0.35
N THR A 46 3.72 -6.07 1.20
CA THR A 46 4.82 -6.51 2.04
C THR A 46 6.05 -6.99 1.26
N ASP A 47 5.86 -7.49 0.03
CA ASP A 47 6.96 -7.99 -0.80
C ASP A 47 7.89 -6.87 -1.31
N ILE A 48 7.40 -5.63 -1.38
CA ILE A 48 8.24 -4.48 -1.77
C ILE A 48 8.80 -3.68 -0.59
N ILE A 49 8.36 -3.94 0.63
CA ILE A 49 8.85 -3.23 1.81
C ILE A 49 10.27 -3.69 2.14
N ARG A 50 11.17 -2.71 2.30
CA ARG A 50 12.53 -2.93 2.80
C ARG A 50 12.57 -2.83 4.32
N ASN A 51 12.03 -1.73 4.85
CA ASN A 51 11.96 -1.49 6.28
C ASN A 51 10.75 -0.57 6.61
N THR A 52 10.32 -0.62 7.88
CA THR A 52 9.31 0.27 8.41
C THR A 52 9.79 0.79 9.76
N GLU A 53 9.87 2.09 9.89
CA GLU A 53 10.23 2.79 11.12
C GLU A 53 8.99 3.43 11.73
N VAL A 54 8.76 3.20 13.01
CA VAL A 54 7.61 3.76 13.72
C VAL A 54 8.09 4.63 14.86
N TYR A 55 7.88 5.92 14.73
CA TYR A 55 8.21 6.91 15.75
C TYR A 55 6.95 7.24 16.55
N THR A 56 6.92 6.90 17.80
CA THR A 56 5.77 7.11 18.70
C THR A 56 5.94 8.33 19.62
N GLY A 57 6.91 9.17 19.34
CA GLY A 57 7.24 10.42 20.05
C GLY A 57 8.70 10.78 19.83
N GLY A 58 9.06 12.06 19.97
CA GLY A 58 10.42 12.53 19.77
C GLY A 58 10.96 12.44 18.34
N PHE A 59 10.08 12.50 17.35
CA PHE A 59 10.48 12.52 15.94
C PHE A 59 11.04 13.89 15.53
N SER A 60 11.95 13.89 14.56
CA SER A 60 12.63 15.10 14.11
C SER A 60 11.69 16.06 13.34
N ALA A 61 12.15 17.31 13.16
CA ALA A 61 11.39 18.36 12.47
C ALA A 61 11.03 18.03 11.01
N GLU A 62 11.72 17.09 10.37
CA GLU A 62 11.41 16.61 9.02
C GLU A 62 10.02 15.95 8.93
N TYR A 63 9.51 15.41 10.04
CA TYR A 63 8.21 14.72 10.12
C TYR A 63 7.07 15.62 10.59
N GLY A 64 7.04 16.88 10.18
CA GLY A 64 5.98 17.82 10.54
C GLY A 64 4.56 17.39 10.14
N GLY A 65 3.56 18.07 10.73
CA GLY A 65 2.15 17.97 10.36
C GLY A 65 1.31 16.90 11.06
N ARG A 66 1.89 16.12 11.99
CA ARG A 66 1.18 15.17 12.85
C ARG A 66 1.85 15.15 14.24
N ILE A 67 1.09 14.78 15.27
CA ILE A 67 1.50 14.92 16.67
C ILE A 67 1.60 13.60 17.43
N SER A 68 0.96 12.52 16.98
CA SER A 68 0.94 11.26 17.72
C SER A 68 2.06 10.33 17.28
N SER A 69 2.11 9.98 16.01
CA SER A 69 3.14 9.08 15.49
C SER A 69 3.44 9.30 14.02
N ILE A 70 4.60 8.80 13.62
CA ILE A 70 5.04 8.70 12.22
C ILE A 70 5.35 7.25 11.92
N MET A 71 4.80 6.72 10.84
CA MET A 71 5.16 5.44 10.25
C MET A 71 5.83 5.71 8.90
N ASP A 72 7.13 5.48 8.82
CA ASP A 72 7.94 5.69 7.61
C ASP A 72 8.26 4.33 6.99
N ILE A 73 7.64 4.05 5.85
CA ILE A 73 7.79 2.82 5.07
C ILE A 73 8.74 3.09 3.93
N LYS A 74 9.84 2.34 3.87
CA LYS A 74 10.82 2.42 2.79
C LYS A 74 10.73 1.17 1.93
N THR A 75 10.54 1.36 0.63
CA THR A 75 10.51 0.25 -0.31
C THR A 75 11.92 -0.16 -0.72
N ARG A 76 12.06 -1.41 -1.13
CA ARG A 76 13.32 -1.94 -1.65
C ARG A 76 13.54 -1.56 -3.11
N ASP A 77 14.75 -1.69 -3.59
CA ASP A 77 15.07 -1.65 -5.01
C ASP A 77 14.69 -2.98 -5.66
N GLY A 78 14.50 -2.98 -6.97
CA GLY A 78 14.31 -4.19 -7.75
C GLY A 78 15.60 -5.01 -7.88
N ASN A 79 15.47 -6.26 -8.30
CA ASN A 79 16.58 -7.15 -8.57
C ASN A 79 17.52 -6.55 -9.62
N LYS A 80 18.83 -6.51 -9.32
CA LYS A 80 19.85 -5.91 -10.19
C LYS A 80 20.48 -6.91 -11.18
N LYS A 81 20.19 -8.19 -11.02
CA LYS A 81 20.85 -9.28 -11.78
C LYS A 81 19.88 -9.97 -12.73
N ASN A 82 18.71 -10.32 -12.24
CA ASN A 82 17.74 -11.14 -12.98
C ASN A 82 16.37 -10.46 -13.01
N ILE A 83 15.61 -10.75 -14.07
CA ILE A 83 14.18 -10.46 -14.10
C ILE A 83 13.48 -11.56 -13.31
N GLU A 84 12.68 -11.17 -12.34
CA GLU A 84 11.93 -12.05 -11.47
C GLU A 84 10.48 -11.60 -11.38
N GLY A 85 9.58 -12.55 -11.16
CA GLY A 85 8.17 -12.28 -10.98
C GLY A 85 7.56 -13.23 -9.97
N LYS A 86 6.55 -12.73 -9.25
CA LYS A 86 5.75 -13.50 -8.31
C LYS A 86 4.29 -13.22 -8.56
N LEU A 87 3.52 -14.25 -8.88
CA LEU A 87 2.07 -14.20 -8.98
C LEU A 87 1.48 -14.94 -7.78
N SER A 88 0.58 -14.30 -7.08
CA SER A 88 -0.17 -14.90 -5.97
C SER A 88 -1.65 -14.63 -6.19
N ALA A 89 -2.49 -15.64 -5.95
CA ALA A 89 -3.93 -15.52 -6.03
C ALA A 89 -4.59 -16.32 -4.91
N ASN A 90 -5.67 -15.80 -4.38
CA ASN A 90 -6.52 -16.47 -3.39
C ASN A 90 -7.99 -16.12 -3.65
N THR A 91 -8.89 -16.52 -2.79
CA THR A 91 -10.34 -16.26 -2.92
C THR A 91 -10.71 -14.77 -2.81
N PHE A 92 -9.84 -13.93 -2.26
CA PHE A 92 -10.11 -12.51 -2.01
C PHE A 92 -9.54 -11.61 -3.09
N GLY A 93 -8.41 -11.99 -3.70
CA GLY A 93 -7.72 -11.15 -4.66
C GLY A 93 -6.49 -11.82 -5.28
N SER A 94 -5.82 -11.07 -6.13
CA SER A 94 -4.57 -11.47 -6.75
C SER A 94 -3.52 -10.38 -6.63
N LYS A 95 -2.26 -10.80 -6.69
CA LYS A 95 -1.09 -9.93 -6.63
C LYS A 95 -0.05 -10.37 -7.66
N LEU A 96 0.49 -9.40 -8.37
CA LEU A 96 1.61 -9.56 -9.28
C LEU A 96 2.76 -8.68 -8.80
N LEU A 97 3.93 -9.26 -8.65
CA LEU A 97 5.19 -8.56 -8.45
C LEU A 97 6.11 -8.86 -9.63
N MET A 98 6.72 -7.84 -10.17
CA MET A 98 7.74 -7.94 -11.22
C MET A 98 8.92 -7.05 -10.88
N GLU A 99 10.13 -7.54 -11.07
CA GLU A 99 11.34 -6.78 -10.82
C GLU A 99 12.49 -7.23 -11.72
N GLY A 100 13.46 -6.36 -11.91
CA GLY A 100 14.61 -6.72 -12.71
C GLY A 100 15.57 -5.57 -12.97
N PRO A 101 16.71 -5.88 -13.62
CA PRO A 101 17.64 -4.86 -14.07
C PRO A 101 17.10 -4.09 -15.28
N LEU A 102 17.34 -2.78 -15.31
CA LEU A 102 17.12 -1.94 -16.49
C LEU A 102 18.38 -1.85 -17.36
N SER A 103 19.53 -2.24 -16.83
CA SER A 103 20.80 -2.22 -17.55
C SER A 103 21.62 -3.45 -17.24
N LYS A 104 22.38 -3.92 -18.24
CA LYS A 104 23.30 -5.06 -18.10
C LYS A 104 24.39 -4.84 -17.05
N THR A 105 24.67 -3.61 -16.69
CA THR A 105 25.68 -3.28 -15.67
C THR A 105 25.19 -3.41 -14.24
N GLY A 106 23.90 -3.73 -14.00
CA GLY A 106 23.29 -3.81 -12.67
C GLY A 106 23.21 -2.48 -11.92
N LYS A 107 23.49 -1.34 -12.61
CA LYS A 107 23.41 0.00 -12.00
C LYS A 107 22.01 0.55 -11.95
N SER A 108 21.05 -0.08 -12.59
CA SER A 108 19.66 0.36 -12.56
C SER A 108 18.72 -0.84 -12.49
N SER A 109 17.65 -0.68 -11.75
CA SER A 109 16.63 -1.72 -11.57
C SER A 109 15.24 -1.11 -11.46
N PHE A 110 14.23 -1.95 -11.68
CA PHE A 110 12.83 -1.61 -11.44
C PHE A 110 12.18 -2.63 -10.51
N VAL A 111 11.17 -2.19 -9.80
CA VAL A 111 10.21 -3.05 -9.12
C VAL A 111 8.81 -2.50 -9.40
N PHE A 112 7.89 -3.39 -9.70
CA PHE A 112 6.48 -3.12 -9.93
C PHE A 112 5.64 -4.09 -9.10
N SER A 113 4.65 -3.59 -8.39
CA SER A 113 3.66 -4.38 -7.65
C SER A 113 2.26 -3.95 -8.04
N GLY A 114 1.42 -4.92 -8.34
CA GLY A 114 -0.01 -4.71 -8.56
C GLY A 114 -0.82 -5.67 -7.70
N LYS A 115 -1.79 -5.17 -6.95
CA LYS A 115 -2.77 -5.96 -6.20
C LYS A 115 -4.17 -5.57 -6.63
N THR A 116 -5.04 -6.55 -6.73
CA THR A 116 -6.47 -6.31 -6.95
C THR A 116 -7.32 -7.27 -6.16
N SER A 117 -8.42 -6.79 -5.62
CA SER A 117 -9.43 -7.65 -5.01
C SER A 117 -10.57 -7.91 -5.99
N TYR A 118 -11.21 -9.05 -5.83
CA TYR A 118 -12.42 -9.41 -6.54
C TYR A 118 -13.50 -9.94 -5.59
N LEU A 119 -13.51 -9.42 -4.36
CA LEU A 119 -14.45 -9.77 -3.28
C LEU A 119 -15.90 -9.61 -3.72
N ASN A 120 -16.19 -8.59 -4.49
CA ASN A 120 -17.52 -8.32 -5.05
C ASN A 120 -18.03 -9.44 -5.98
N LYS A 121 -17.12 -10.25 -6.55
CA LYS A 121 -17.47 -11.38 -7.43
C LYS A 121 -17.28 -12.74 -6.75
N SER A 122 -16.17 -12.91 -6.04
CA SER A 122 -15.83 -14.18 -5.40
C SER A 122 -16.72 -14.51 -4.22
N SER A 123 -17.20 -13.51 -3.49
CA SER A 123 -18.09 -13.72 -2.37
C SER A 123 -19.43 -14.31 -2.78
N GLU A 124 -19.97 -13.94 -3.93
CA GLU A 124 -21.17 -14.54 -4.49
C GLU A 124 -21.00 -16.05 -4.78
N LEU A 125 -19.81 -16.43 -5.27
CA LEU A 125 -19.52 -17.83 -5.62
C LEU A 125 -19.22 -18.72 -4.41
N PHE A 126 -18.45 -18.20 -3.44
CA PHE A 126 -17.91 -19.02 -2.34
C PHE A 126 -18.72 -18.91 -1.05
N TYR A 127 -19.50 -17.85 -0.88
CA TYR A 127 -20.22 -17.54 0.37
C TYR A 127 -21.74 -17.43 0.12
N LYS A 128 -22.34 -18.48 -0.44
CA LYS A 128 -23.79 -18.53 -0.80
C LYS A 128 -24.76 -18.42 0.40
N HIS A 129 -24.27 -18.47 1.63
CA HIS A 129 -25.07 -18.30 2.84
C HIS A 129 -24.39 -17.28 3.77
N PRO A 130 -24.52 -15.98 3.51
CA PRO A 130 -24.08 -14.99 4.48
C PRO A 130 -24.95 -15.10 5.73
N ILE A 131 -24.30 -15.24 6.88
CA ILE A 131 -24.92 -15.15 8.22
C ILE A 131 -25.54 -13.76 8.43
N LEU A 132 -25.21 -12.81 7.59
CA LEU A 132 -25.74 -11.45 7.54
C LEU A 132 -26.43 -11.26 6.19
N SER A 133 -27.66 -10.78 6.23
CA SER A 133 -28.54 -10.43 5.09
C SER A 133 -27.95 -9.27 4.26
N PHE A 134 -26.73 -9.42 3.76
CA PHE A 134 -26.21 -8.57 2.71
C PHE A 134 -26.61 -9.18 1.37
N ASP A 135 -27.17 -8.35 0.51
CA ASP A 135 -27.77 -8.65 -0.77
C ASP A 135 -27.17 -9.84 -1.55
N GLU A 136 -27.99 -10.47 -2.38
CA GLU A 136 -27.70 -11.64 -3.22
C GLU A 136 -26.47 -11.50 -4.16
N LYS A 137 -25.77 -10.35 -4.15
CA LYS A 137 -24.69 -9.99 -5.10
C LYS A 137 -23.28 -9.88 -4.52
N GLY A 138 -23.02 -10.49 -3.36
CA GLY A 138 -21.66 -10.52 -2.80
C GLY A 138 -21.27 -9.26 -1.98
N LEU A 139 -20.03 -9.21 -1.52
CA LEU A 139 -19.52 -8.10 -0.73
C LEU A 139 -19.29 -6.86 -1.59
N PRO A 140 -19.71 -5.66 -1.13
CA PRO A 140 -19.71 -4.44 -1.94
C PRO A 140 -18.34 -3.80 -2.15
N TYR A 141 -17.24 -4.49 -1.83
CA TYR A 141 -15.89 -3.92 -1.77
C TYR A 141 -14.99 -4.44 -2.88
N SER A 142 -14.27 -3.54 -3.51
CA SER A 142 -13.16 -3.87 -4.41
C SER A 142 -12.06 -2.82 -4.34
N TYR A 143 -10.83 -3.23 -4.58
CA TYR A 143 -9.69 -2.32 -4.63
C TYR A 143 -8.68 -2.76 -5.70
N THR A 144 -7.89 -1.79 -6.15
CA THR A 144 -6.72 -2.04 -7.00
C THR A 144 -5.60 -1.11 -6.61
N ASP A 145 -4.44 -1.68 -6.29
CA ASP A 145 -3.24 -0.98 -5.89
C ASP A 145 -2.12 -1.24 -6.87
N LEU A 146 -1.53 -0.17 -7.33
CA LEU A 146 -0.37 -0.19 -8.21
C LEU A 146 0.76 0.60 -7.56
N TYR A 147 1.96 0.04 -7.59
CA TYR A 147 3.19 0.71 -7.18
C TYR A 147 4.29 0.40 -8.16
N GLY A 148 5.11 1.39 -8.47
CA GLY A 148 6.30 1.22 -9.31
C GLY A 148 7.46 2.08 -8.83
N LYS A 149 8.68 1.55 -8.94
CA LYS A 149 9.91 2.26 -8.59
C LYS A 149 11.03 1.90 -9.55
N PHE A 150 11.75 2.92 -9.99
CA PHE A 150 12.99 2.84 -10.73
C PHE A 150 14.13 3.33 -9.85
N SER A 151 15.22 2.57 -9.80
CA SER A 151 16.39 2.89 -8.98
C SER A 151 17.64 2.93 -9.85
N PHE A 152 18.37 4.05 -9.79
CA PHE A 152 19.59 4.29 -10.54
C PHE A 152 20.75 4.54 -9.56
N HIS A 153 21.86 3.82 -9.72
CA HIS A 153 23.03 3.90 -8.84
C HIS A 153 24.20 4.51 -9.59
N GLY A 154 24.75 5.57 -9.05
CA GLY A 154 25.98 6.18 -9.53
C GLY A 154 27.24 5.43 -9.06
N GLY A 155 28.38 5.70 -9.74
CA GLY A 155 29.67 5.07 -9.41
C GLY A 155 30.27 5.53 -8.08
N ASN A 156 29.84 6.67 -7.56
CA ASN A 156 30.29 7.28 -6.30
C ASN A 156 29.42 6.94 -5.09
N GLY A 157 28.49 6.00 -5.22
CA GLY A 157 27.55 5.64 -4.17
C GLY A 157 26.22 6.42 -4.21
N SER A 158 26.13 7.47 -5.03
CA SER A 158 24.88 8.23 -5.20
C SER A 158 23.76 7.35 -5.77
N LYS A 159 22.52 7.70 -5.46
CA LYS A 159 21.34 6.96 -5.88
C LYS A 159 20.19 7.90 -6.21
N LEU A 160 19.55 7.69 -7.35
CA LEU A 160 18.30 8.33 -7.72
C LEU A 160 17.19 7.26 -7.75
N ASN A 161 16.13 7.49 -7.00
CA ASN A 161 14.88 6.74 -7.09
C ASN A 161 13.80 7.60 -7.73
N ILE A 162 13.02 7.03 -8.62
CA ILE A 162 11.79 7.60 -9.15
C ILE A 162 10.70 6.57 -8.87
N PHE A 163 9.61 6.97 -8.24
CA PHE A 163 8.57 6.05 -7.80
C PHE A 163 7.19 6.68 -7.88
N GLY A 164 6.17 5.85 -7.96
CA GLY A 164 4.79 6.28 -7.97
C GLY A 164 3.83 5.20 -7.55
N PHE A 165 2.64 5.61 -7.16
CA PHE A 165 1.57 4.72 -6.77
C PHE A 165 0.21 5.22 -7.26
N ASN A 166 -0.71 4.28 -7.42
CA ASN A 166 -2.13 4.53 -7.62
C ASN A 166 -2.90 3.48 -6.81
N PHE A 167 -3.60 3.93 -5.78
CA PHE A 167 -4.45 3.10 -4.94
C PHE A 167 -5.90 3.52 -5.18
N THR A 168 -6.71 2.59 -5.67
CA THR A 168 -8.13 2.80 -5.96
C THR A 168 -8.95 1.92 -5.03
N ASP A 169 -9.95 2.48 -4.43
CA ASP A 169 -10.88 1.80 -3.54
C ASP A 169 -12.32 2.09 -4.00
N GLN A 170 -13.13 1.06 -4.08
CA GLN A 170 -14.52 1.17 -4.51
C GLN A 170 -15.45 0.42 -3.54
N VAL A 171 -16.52 1.08 -3.17
CA VAL A 171 -17.58 0.54 -2.32
C VAL A 171 -18.91 0.76 -3.01
N ASN A 172 -19.58 -0.32 -3.38
CA ASN A 172 -20.88 -0.27 -4.03
C ASN A 172 -21.95 -0.87 -3.11
N TYR A 173 -22.66 -0.02 -2.38
CA TYR A 173 -23.85 -0.41 -1.63
C TYR A 173 -25.05 -0.33 -2.56
N GLN A 174 -25.53 -1.48 -2.98
CA GLN A 174 -26.66 -1.59 -3.88
C GLN A 174 -27.86 -0.75 -3.37
N TYR A 175 -28.41 0.13 -4.22
CA TYR A 175 -29.52 1.06 -3.95
C TYR A 175 -29.24 2.19 -2.93
N ILE A 176 -28.05 2.26 -2.33
CA ILE A 176 -27.72 3.28 -1.32
C ILE A 176 -26.65 4.24 -1.84
N SER A 177 -25.48 3.73 -2.24
CA SER A 177 -24.37 4.55 -2.71
C SER A 177 -23.33 3.76 -3.48
N ASP A 178 -22.73 4.41 -4.46
CA ASP A 178 -21.51 3.96 -5.14
C ASP A 178 -20.42 4.99 -4.84
N LEU A 179 -19.39 4.57 -4.09
CA LEU A 179 -18.32 5.42 -3.65
C LEU A 179 -17.00 4.88 -4.22
N GLN A 180 -16.26 5.77 -4.84
CA GLN A 180 -14.91 5.48 -5.31
C GLN A 180 -13.97 6.60 -4.90
N TRP A 181 -12.79 6.24 -4.48
CA TRP A 181 -11.70 7.20 -4.28
C TRP A 181 -10.36 6.64 -4.73
N ASP A 182 -9.54 7.54 -5.21
CA ASP A 182 -8.21 7.28 -5.69
C ASP A 182 -7.18 8.05 -4.85
N SER A 183 -6.08 7.39 -4.53
CA SER A 183 -4.90 8.01 -3.96
C SER A 183 -3.73 7.81 -4.91
N LYS A 184 -3.20 8.90 -5.46
CA LYS A 184 -2.13 8.86 -6.47
C LYS A 184 -0.97 9.71 -6.03
N GLY A 185 0.22 9.25 -6.32
CA GLY A 185 1.43 10.01 -6.04
C GLY A 185 2.59 9.61 -6.96
N ILE A 186 3.44 10.58 -7.21
CA ILE A 186 4.73 10.40 -7.89
C ILE A 186 5.79 11.18 -7.13
N GLY A 187 6.96 10.62 -6.98
CA GLY A 187 8.06 11.25 -6.28
C GLY A 187 9.43 10.83 -6.82
N SER A 188 10.42 11.60 -6.43
CA SER A 188 11.81 11.25 -6.65
C SER A 188 12.63 11.53 -5.40
N GLN A 189 13.67 10.71 -5.18
CA GLN A 189 14.58 10.83 -4.07
C GLN A 189 16.00 10.70 -4.58
N PHE A 190 16.82 11.68 -4.25
CA PHE A 190 18.26 11.66 -4.54
C PHE A 190 19.04 11.49 -3.24
N ILE A 191 19.96 10.51 -3.21
CA ILE A 191 20.81 10.18 -2.07
C ILE A 191 22.26 10.29 -2.55
N LEU A 192 23.07 11.05 -1.80
CA LEU A 192 24.51 11.22 -2.04
C LEU A 192 25.32 10.22 -1.19
#